data_bc71f000a530ee4432dfeb4ab1f81957
#
_entry.id   bc71f000a530ee4432dfeb4ab1f81957
#
_cell.length_a   1.000
_cell.length_b   1.000
_cell.length_c   1.000
_cell.angle_alpha   90.00
_cell.angle_beta   90.00
_cell.angle_gamma   90.00
#
_symmetry.space_group_name_H-M   'P 1'
#
loop_
_entity.id
_entity.type
_entity.pdbx_description
1 polymer ?
#
loop_
_entity_poly.entity_id
_entity_poly.type
_entity_poly.pdbx_seq_one_letter_code
_entity_poly.pdbx_strand_id
1 'polypeptide(L)'
;MSRTTVQAMCLVFLLLPGLVQAQNSEQRTGRYLDSIRKQPPLLSAFVHDLPKGGDLHNHLDGAIYAEDLIDFAVDDGLCVDRTSSRLLAPPCDSCEKYTAKPAAQCSYGDHVLYNQMVDAWSMRNWRAGEESGHDHFFAAFDKFGLASHTHVAGAIAAATNRAGMDHLQYVEFMHTADGGAAAKLAGKVEWKDDYAKMREALLAAGMKDVAAETGKKLAAEDARAKEILKCGSADAAPGCGVTVRYLYQVLRGLPREVVFAQILLGFELASSDAKFVGLNLVMPEDWYVPIHDFNEHMAMMDYLHGVYPKVHITLHAGELAMGLVPPEDLTFHIRASVERGHAERIGHGVAVMNEKDPIGLLHEMAERNVLVEIALTSNDLILGVSGDDHPLPIYLKYGVPVALASDDQGVSRSDMTQEYLRAVETYHFSYVELKRMARQSLEHSFLPGQSLWADTKVVFRKAPACAGNLPGAEKPSAGCEEFLAANERAREQWKLEGEFAKFEKKY
;
A
#
# COMPACT_ATOMS: atom_id res chain seq x y z
N MET A 1 -39.56 -22.43 62.87
CA MET A 1 -39.28 -23.52 61.96
C MET A 1 -39.31 -22.91 60.56
N SER A 2 -38.34 -22.85 59.71
CA SER A 2 -37.02 -23.42 59.52
C SER A 2 -36.19 -22.34 58.84
N ARG A 3 -35.01 -22.06 59.33
CA ARG A 3 -33.93 -21.32 58.65
C ARG A 3 -33.29 -22.32 57.70
N THR A 4 -33.12 -21.93 56.43
CA THR A 4 -32.01 -22.30 55.52
C THR A 4 -32.37 -21.81 54.14
N THR A 5 -31.60 -20.88 53.64
CA THR A 5 -30.94 -20.83 52.33
C THR A 5 -30.62 -19.38 51.98
N VAL A 6 -29.49 -18.92 52.48
CA VAL A 6 -28.79 -17.75 51.89
C VAL A 6 -27.30 -18.09 51.99
N GLN A 7 -26.79 -18.79 50.99
CA GLN A 7 -25.35 -18.94 50.74
C GLN A 7 -25.13 -19.64 49.38
N ALA A 8 -25.25 -18.90 48.30
CA ALA A 8 -24.67 -19.28 46.99
C ALA A 8 -24.84 -18.14 45.97
N MET A 9 -24.25 -16.98 46.23
CA MET A 9 -24.23 -15.92 45.21
C MET A 9 -23.10 -14.90 45.49
N CYS A 10 -21.87 -15.40 45.62
CA CYS A 10 -20.70 -14.52 45.82
C CYS A 10 -19.43 -14.99 45.09
N LEU A 11 -19.50 -15.73 43.97
CA LEU A 11 -18.27 -16.23 43.33
C LEU A 11 -18.18 -15.99 41.82
N VAL A 12 -18.92 -15.04 41.25
CA VAL A 12 -18.86 -14.76 39.82
C VAL A 12 -18.28 -13.37 39.44
N PHE A 13 -17.93 -12.55 40.44
CA PHE A 13 -17.55 -11.14 40.17
C PHE A 13 -16.05 -10.85 40.14
N LEU A 14 -15.14 -11.82 40.17
CA LEU A 14 -13.70 -11.55 40.25
C LEU A 14 -12.89 -11.71 38.95
N LEU A 15 -13.51 -11.98 37.79
CA LEU A 15 -12.81 -12.13 36.54
C LEU A 15 -13.09 -11.04 35.46
N LEU A 16 -13.82 -9.97 35.82
CA LEU A 16 -14.23 -8.92 34.88
C LEU A 16 -13.49 -7.57 34.95
N PRO A 17 -12.52 -7.27 35.84
CA PRO A 17 -11.95 -5.91 35.89
C PRO A 17 -11.10 -5.55 34.67
N GLY A 18 -10.46 -6.52 34.02
CA GLY A 18 -9.57 -6.23 32.88
C GLY A 18 -10.29 -5.93 31.57
N LEU A 19 -11.37 -6.63 31.26
CA LEU A 19 -12.18 -6.39 30.05
C LEU A 19 -13.00 -5.09 30.16
N VAL A 20 -13.52 -4.79 31.36
CA VAL A 20 -14.25 -3.53 31.62
C VAL A 20 -13.30 -2.32 31.55
N GLN A 21 -12.06 -2.47 31.98
CA GLN A 21 -11.08 -1.38 31.96
C GLN A 21 -10.57 -1.11 30.52
N ALA A 22 -10.41 -2.15 29.69
CA ALA A 22 -10.07 -1.99 28.26
C ALA A 22 -11.23 -1.34 27.47
N GLN A 23 -12.47 -1.76 27.68
CA GLN A 23 -13.64 -1.11 27.08
C GLN A 23 -13.78 0.36 27.51
N ASN A 24 -13.46 0.69 28.75
CA ASN A 24 -13.47 2.07 29.23
C ASN A 24 -12.39 2.95 28.58
N SER A 25 -11.21 2.42 28.24
CA SER A 25 -10.14 3.18 27.58
C SER A 25 -10.50 3.51 26.12
N GLU A 26 -10.94 2.55 25.35
CA GLU A 26 -11.39 2.74 23.96
C GLU A 26 -12.53 3.77 23.86
N GLN A 27 -13.54 3.66 24.74
CA GLN A 27 -14.64 4.63 24.80
C GLN A 27 -14.18 6.03 25.22
N ARG A 28 -13.22 6.12 26.15
CA ARG A 28 -12.65 7.41 26.55
C ARG A 28 -11.92 8.07 25.41
N THR A 29 -11.08 7.32 24.70
CA THR A 29 -10.34 7.78 23.51
C THR A 29 -11.30 8.22 22.39
N GLY A 30 -12.40 7.47 22.17
CA GLY A 30 -13.45 7.88 21.22
C GLY A 30 -14.10 9.21 21.59
N ARG A 31 -14.47 9.40 22.87
CA ARG A 31 -15.02 10.69 23.34
C ARG A 31 -14.01 11.83 23.22
N TYR A 32 -12.72 11.56 23.43
CA TYR A 32 -11.69 12.57 23.22
C TYR A 32 -11.63 12.99 21.74
N LEU A 33 -11.58 12.02 20.80
CA LEU A 33 -11.65 12.31 19.36
C LEU A 33 -12.88 13.18 19.03
N ASP A 34 -14.06 12.82 19.53
CA ASP A 34 -15.29 13.59 19.27
C ASP A 34 -15.20 15.03 19.81
N SER A 35 -14.53 15.23 20.94
CA SER A 35 -14.35 16.55 21.54
C SER A 35 -13.41 17.49 20.75
N ILE A 36 -12.50 16.91 19.98
CA ILE A 36 -11.48 17.67 19.22
C ILE A 36 -11.75 17.78 17.72
N ARG A 37 -12.81 17.15 17.19
CA ARG A 37 -13.14 17.15 15.74
C ARG A 37 -13.15 18.56 15.10
N LYS A 38 -13.54 19.58 15.87
CA LYS A 38 -13.57 20.98 15.41
C LYS A 38 -12.33 21.78 15.82
N GLN A 39 -11.25 21.09 16.17
CA GLN A 39 -9.98 21.69 16.57
C GLN A 39 -8.85 21.10 15.73
N PRO A 40 -8.64 21.55 14.44
CA PRO A 40 -7.75 20.90 13.49
C PRO A 40 -6.34 20.60 14.00
N PRO A 41 -5.65 21.48 14.77
CA PRO A 41 -4.31 21.15 15.28
C PRO A 41 -4.31 19.98 16.27
N LEU A 42 -5.34 19.88 17.12
CA LEU A 42 -5.46 18.75 18.07
C LEU A 42 -5.87 17.48 17.35
N LEU A 43 -6.77 17.57 16.38
CA LEU A 43 -7.16 16.43 15.55
C LEU A 43 -5.97 15.88 14.77
N SER A 44 -5.19 16.75 14.14
CA SER A 44 -3.97 16.36 13.41
C SER A 44 -2.98 15.64 14.34
N ALA A 45 -2.70 16.19 15.54
CA ALA A 45 -1.80 15.55 16.49
C ALA A 45 -2.32 14.19 16.98
N PHE A 46 -3.62 14.05 17.22
CA PHE A 46 -4.25 12.80 17.62
C PHE A 46 -4.14 11.73 16.53
N VAL A 47 -4.45 12.11 15.28
CA VAL A 47 -4.40 11.19 14.13
C VAL A 47 -2.95 10.82 13.78
N HIS A 48 -2.02 11.77 13.91
CA HIS A 48 -0.60 11.46 13.74
C HIS A 48 -0.13 10.38 14.72
N ASP A 49 -0.48 10.50 15.99
CA ASP A 49 -0.11 9.52 17.03
C ASP A 49 -0.83 8.17 16.91
N LEU A 50 -1.94 8.09 16.16
CA LEU A 50 -2.76 6.89 16.03
C LEU A 50 -1.97 5.74 15.39
N PRO A 51 -1.90 4.54 16.01
CA PRO A 51 -1.35 3.36 15.35
C PRO A 51 -2.17 2.97 14.11
N LYS A 52 -1.54 2.88 12.95
CA LYS A 52 -2.22 2.71 11.66
C LYS A 52 -2.07 1.31 11.05
N GLY A 53 -1.34 0.41 11.75
CA GLY A 53 -1.15 -0.97 11.30
C GLY A 53 -0.21 -1.07 10.11
N GLY A 54 -0.73 -1.34 8.92
CA GLY A 54 0.04 -1.47 7.70
C GLY A 54 -0.46 -0.61 6.55
N ASP A 55 0.43 -0.31 5.63
CA ASP A 55 0.13 0.24 4.31
C ASP A 55 0.32 -0.87 3.27
N LEU A 56 -0.77 -1.26 2.61
CA LEU A 56 -0.81 -2.42 1.69
C LEU A 56 -0.74 -2.02 0.22
N HIS A 57 -0.80 -0.70 -0.05
CA HIS A 57 -0.80 -0.16 -1.39
C HIS A 57 0.06 1.10 -1.43
N ASN A 58 1.34 0.90 -1.75
CA ASN A 58 2.34 1.96 -1.77
C ASN A 58 3.36 1.67 -2.88
N HIS A 59 3.48 2.59 -3.84
CA HIS A 59 4.46 2.50 -4.92
C HIS A 59 5.80 3.07 -4.47
N LEU A 60 6.85 2.26 -4.43
CA LEU A 60 8.14 2.69 -3.93
C LEU A 60 8.66 3.94 -4.65
N ASP A 61 8.56 4.01 -5.98
CA ASP A 61 9.02 5.15 -6.76
C ASP A 61 8.20 6.42 -6.48
N GLY A 62 6.89 6.30 -6.36
CA GLY A 62 5.97 7.41 -6.08
C GLY A 62 5.91 7.81 -4.61
N ALA A 63 6.40 6.96 -3.69
CA ALA A 63 6.49 7.28 -2.28
C ALA A 63 7.61 8.27 -1.96
N ILE A 64 8.56 8.48 -2.89
CA ILE A 64 9.71 9.36 -2.68
C ILE A 64 9.29 10.81 -2.93
N TYR A 65 9.55 11.68 -1.96
CA TYR A 65 9.27 13.10 -2.12
C TYR A 65 10.26 13.73 -3.10
N ALA A 66 9.80 14.75 -3.82
CA ALA A 66 10.61 15.45 -4.82
C ALA A 66 11.93 15.97 -4.25
N GLU A 67 11.95 16.34 -2.98
CA GLU A 67 13.14 16.80 -2.27
C GLU A 67 14.23 15.72 -2.20
N ASP A 68 13.87 14.48 -1.82
CA ASP A 68 14.81 13.35 -1.81
C ASP A 68 15.26 12.97 -3.24
N LEU A 69 14.33 13.04 -4.20
CA LEU A 69 14.65 12.79 -5.63
C LEU A 69 15.63 13.83 -6.19
N ILE A 70 15.56 15.09 -5.73
CA ILE A 70 16.55 16.13 -6.07
C ILE A 70 17.92 15.74 -5.52
N ASP A 71 18.00 15.29 -4.28
CA ASP A 71 19.26 14.85 -3.67
C ASP A 71 19.84 13.66 -4.43
N PHE A 72 19.03 12.67 -4.80
CA PHE A 72 19.45 11.54 -5.65
C PHE A 72 19.96 12.00 -7.02
N ALA A 73 19.26 12.95 -7.66
CA ALA A 73 19.69 13.49 -8.94
C ALA A 73 21.04 14.25 -8.85
N VAL A 74 21.29 14.91 -7.71
CA VAL A 74 22.56 15.56 -7.42
C VAL A 74 23.68 14.54 -7.23
N ASP A 75 23.45 13.49 -6.48
CA ASP A 75 24.42 12.42 -6.24
C ASP A 75 24.85 11.73 -7.54
N ASP A 76 23.91 11.56 -8.49
CA ASP A 76 24.15 10.97 -9.81
C ASP A 76 24.71 11.98 -10.84
N GLY A 77 24.87 13.26 -10.48
CA GLY A 77 25.34 14.30 -11.37
C GLY A 77 24.40 14.55 -12.56
N LEU A 78 23.10 14.31 -12.40
CA LEU A 78 22.10 14.49 -13.45
C LEU A 78 21.86 15.96 -13.75
N CYS A 79 21.36 16.21 -14.95
CA CYS A 79 20.95 17.53 -15.42
C CYS A 79 19.44 17.67 -15.38
N VAL A 80 18.94 18.91 -15.40
CA VAL A 80 17.50 19.21 -15.46
C VAL A 80 17.22 19.96 -16.75
N ASP A 81 16.30 19.47 -17.57
CA ASP A 81 15.71 20.27 -18.63
C ASP A 81 14.86 21.38 -18.00
N ARG A 82 15.29 22.63 -18.13
CA ARG A 82 14.63 23.76 -17.46
C ARG A 82 13.20 24.02 -17.98
N THR A 83 12.88 23.55 -19.18
CA THR A 83 11.53 23.75 -19.76
C THR A 83 10.54 22.71 -19.28
N SER A 84 10.94 21.44 -19.28
CA SER A 84 10.07 20.31 -18.91
C SER A 84 10.26 19.82 -17.48
N SER A 85 11.29 20.30 -16.77
CA SER A 85 11.74 19.80 -15.47
C SER A 85 12.09 18.31 -15.45
N ARG A 86 12.36 17.71 -16.63
CA ARG A 86 12.80 16.32 -16.78
C ARG A 86 14.27 16.17 -16.44
N LEU A 87 14.63 15.09 -15.74
CA LEU A 87 16.02 14.70 -15.55
C LEU A 87 16.65 14.17 -16.85
N LEU A 88 17.88 14.55 -17.09
CA LEU A 88 18.67 14.16 -18.25
C LEU A 88 20.06 13.67 -17.82
N ALA A 89 20.64 12.78 -18.62
CA ALA A 89 22.01 12.34 -18.41
C ALA A 89 23.04 13.48 -18.68
N PRO A 90 24.20 13.48 -18.00
CA PRO A 90 25.28 14.44 -18.28
C PRO A 90 25.81 14.32 -19.71
N PRO A 91 26.53 15.33 -20.26
CA PRO A 91 27.03 16.52 -19.55
C PRO A 91 25.98 17.61 -19.34
N CYS A 92 26.10 18.35 -18.23
CA CYS A 92 25.24 19.47 -17.89
C CYS A 92 25.88 20.82 -18.26
N ASP A 93 25.04 21.85 -18.38
CA ASP A 93 25.49 23.23 -18.44
C ASP A 93 25.98 23.72 -17.05
N SER A 94 26.62 24.90 -17.05
CA SER A 94 26.96 25.58 -15.79
C SER A 94 25.74 26.01 -14.98
N CYS A 95 25.94 26.39 -13.71
CA CYS A 95 24.86 26.92 -12.86
C CYS A 95 24.52 28.39 -13.16
N GLU A 96 24.89 28.92 -14.34
CA GLU A 96 24.51 30.27 -14.70
C GLU A 96 23.00 30.39 -14.92
N LYS A 97 22.46 31.55 -14.60
CA LYS A 97 21.04 31.82 -14.74
C LYS A 97 20.59 31.63 -16.20
N TYR A 98 19.48 30.92 -16.40
CA TYR A 98 18.84 30.68 -17.70
C TYR A 98 19.54 29.71 -18.65
N THR A 99 20.51 28.92 -18.21
CA THR A 99 20.97 27.78 -19.02
C THR A 99 19.84 26.77 -19.20
N ALA A 100 19.79 26.14 -20.36
CA ALA A 100 18.69 25.22 -20.74
C ALA A 100 18.74 23.89 -19.99
N LYS A 101 19.96 23.44 -19.68
CA LYS A 101 20.22 22.10 -19.11
C LYS A 101 21.18 22.19 -17.91
N PRO A 102 20.85 22.92 -16.82
CA PRO A 102 21.69 23.03 -15.65
C PRO A 102 21.86 21.67 -14.94
N ALA A 103 22.96 21.51 -14.20
CA ALA A 103 23.10 20.37 -13.29
C ALA A 103 22.02 20.44 -12.18
N ALA A 104 21.52 19.29 -11.72
CA ALA A 104 20.54 19.23 -10.61
C ALA A 104 21.06 19.95 -9.35
N GLN A 105 22.35 19.86 -9.06
CA GLN A 105 23.03 20.58 -7.97
C GLN A 105 22.83 22.10 -8.01
N CYS A 106 22.58 22.69 -9.18
CA CYS A 106 22.33 24.13 -9.30
C CYS A 106 21.07 24.57 -8.57
N SER A 107 20.11 23.66 -8.37
CA SER A 107 18.85 23.93 -7.65
C SER A 107 19.07 24.35 -6.20
N TYR A 108 20.16 23.95 -5.56
CA TYR A 108 20.46 24.36 -4.19
C TYR A 108 20.76 25.86 -4.04
N GLY A 109 21.23 26.50 -5.11
CA GLY A 109 21.46 27.95 -5.16
C GLY A 109 20.41 28.71 -5.98
N ASP A 110 19.65 28.01 -6.81
CA ASP A 110 18.56 28.58 -7.65
C ASP A 110 17.18 28.08 -7.15
N HIS A 111 16.59 28.83 -6.22
CA HIS A 111 15.28 28.49 -5.65
C HIS A 111 14.15 28.44 -6.70
N VAL A 112 14.30 29.10 -7.85
CA VAL A 112 13.33 29.02 -8.94
C VAL A 112 13.39 27.64 -9.59
N LEU A 113 14.59 27.16 -9.91
CA LEU A 113 14.80 25.80 -10.42
C LEU A 113 14.33 24.75 -9.43
N TYR A 114 14.72 24.90 -8.14
CA TYR A 114 14.27 23.97 -7.08
C TYR A 114 12.75 23.86 -6.99
N ASN A 115 12.08 25.01 -6.95
CA ASN A 115 10.61 25.05 -6.89
C ASN A 115 9.97 24.46 -8.14
N GLN A 116 10.51 24.74 -9.33
CA GLN A 116 10.02 24.15 -10.59
C GLN A 116 10.13 22.61 -10.57
N MET A 117 11.24 22.06 -10.07
CA MET A 117 11.42 20.61 -9.94
C MET A 117 10.37 20.03 -8.97
N VAL A 118 10.24 20.59 -7.77
CA VAL A 118 9.26 20.09 -6.77
C VAL A 118 7.83 20.18 -7.28
N ASP A 119 7.45 21.28 -7.96
CA ASP A 119 6.11 21.45 -8.52
C ASP A 119 5.85 20.47 -9.67
N ALA A 120 6.84 20.23 -10.52
CA ALA A 120 6.70 19.34 -11.67
C ALA A 120 6.74 17.85 -11.31
N TRP A 121 7.34 17.48 -10.16
CA TRP A 121 7.50 16.10 -9.70
C TRP A 121 6.49 15.71 -8.63
N SER A 122 5.55 16.60 -8.31
CA SER A 122 4.52 16.37 -7.30
C SER A 122 3.29 17.24 -7.55
N MET A 123 2.22 16.97 -6.82
CA MET A 123 0.98 17.76 -6.86
C MET A 123 1.08 19.08 -6.10
N ARG A 124 2.30 19.49 -5.68
CA ARG A 124 2.50 20.81 -5.05
C ARG A 124 2.15 21.92 -6.03
N ASN A 125 1.32 22.85 -5.60
CA ASN A 125 0.83 23.99 -6.41
C ASN A 125 -0.05 23.61 -7.61
N TRP A 126 -0.36 22.33 -7.87
CA TRP A 126 -1.34 21.94 -8.87
C TRP A 126 -2.71 22.57 -8.55
N ARG A 127 -3.41 23.01 -9.58
CA ARG A 127 -4.74 23.64 -9.46
C ARG A 127 -5.69 23.05 -10.49
N ALA A 128 -6.85 22.64 -10.04
CA ALA A 128 -7.93 22.20 -10.93
C ALA A 128 -8.31 23.31 -11.92
N GLY A 129 -8.44 22.92 -13.20
CA GLY A 129 -8.85 23.81 -14.30
C GLY A 129 -7.71 24.40 -15.15
N GLU A 130 -6.44 24.23 -14.75
CA GLU A 130 -5.27 24.57 -15.58
C GLU A 130 -4.77 23.34 -16.35
N GLU A 131 -4.69 22.21 -15.66
CA GLU A 131 -4.28 20.90 -16.18
C GLU A 131 -5.08 19.81 -15.45
N SER A 132 -5.33 18.67 -16.08
CA SER A 132 -5.93 17.52 -15.42
C SER A 132 -5.03 17.03 -14.28
N GLY A 133 -5.62 16.70 -13.12
CA GLY A 133 -4.86 16.09 -12.02
C GLY A 133 -4.25 14.79 -12.42
N HIS A 134 -4.99 13.96 -13.18
CA HIS A 134 -4.52 12.74 -13.79
C HIS A 134 -3.24 12.94 -14.62
N ASP A 135 -3.27 13.85 -15.59
CA ASP A 135 -2.13 14.05 -16.50
C ASP A 135 -0.91 14.63 -15.76
N HIS A 136 -1.13 15.59 -14.85
CA HIS A 136 -0.05 16.15 -14.04
C HIS A 136 0.63 15.08 -13.17
N PHE A 137 -0.19 14.27 -12.49
CA PHE A 137 0.26 13.20 -11.60
C PHE A 137 1.13 12.18 -12.34
N PHE A 138 0.61 11.58 -13.40
CA PHE A 138 1.33 10.54 -14.14
C PHE A 138 2.53 11.08 -14.94
N ALA A 139 2.47 12.33 -15.41
CA ALA A 139 3.62 12.96 -16.06
C ALA A 139 4.80 13.19 -15.10
N ALA A 140 4.60 13.20 -13.80
CA ALA A 140 5.68 13.38 -12.83
C ALA A 140 6.71 12.25 -12.91
N PHE A 141 6.28 10.99 -13.04
CA PHE A 141 7.15 9.82 -13.08
C PHE A 141 8.17 9.85 -14.20
N ASP A 142 7.76 10.29 -15.37
CA ASP A 142 8.64 10.48 -16.53
C ASP A 142 9.72 11.55 -16.31
N LYS A 143 9.46 12.51 -15.41
CA LYS A 143 10.38 13.62 -15.16
C LYS A 143 11.50 13.21 -14.20
N PHE A 144 11.20 12.44 -13.15
CA PHE A 144 12.18 12.09 -12.11
C PHE A 144 12.73 10.65 -12.21
N GLY A 145 12.19 9.78 -13.06
CA GLY A 145 12.49 8.35 -13.08
C GLY A 145 13.96 7.97 -13.19
N LEU A 146 14.82 8.83 -13.77
CA LEU A 146 16.27 8.57 -13.78
C LEU A 146 16.89 8.54 -12.37
N ALA A 147 16.37 9.32 -11.42
CA ALA A 147 16.89 9.36 -10.05
C ALA A 147 16.32 8.22 -9.19
N SER A 148 15.03 7.88 -9.32
CA SER A 148 14.41 6.83 -8.50
C SER A 148 15.00 5.44 -8.79
N HIS A 149 15.29 5.13 -10.05
CA HIS A 149 15.75 3.80 -10.47
C HIS A 149 17.19 3.47 -10.03
N THR A 150 18.01 4.46 -9.73
CA THR A 150 19.42 4.27 -9.34
C THR A 150 19.65 4.27 -7.82
N HIS A 151 18.69 4.80 -7.05
CA HIS A 151 18.79 4.96 -5.59
C HIS A 151 17.80 4.09 -4.80
N VAL A 152 17.63 2.81 -5.20
CA VAL A 152 16.63 1.89 -4.59
C VAL A 152 16.79 1.80 -3.06
N ALA A 153 18.00 1.65 -2.53
CA ALA A 153 18.25 1.62 -1.08
C ALA A 153 17.85 2.93 -0.39
N GLY A 154 18.15 4.07 -1.01
CA GLY A 154 17.74 5.40 -0.54
C GLY A 154 16.23 5.56 -0.52
N ALA A 155 15.57 5.10 -1.59
CA ALA A 155 14.11 5.08 -1.73
C ALA A 155 13.44 4.23 -0.63
N ILE A 156 13.91 2.99 -0.44
CA ILE A 156 13.43 2.11 0.64
C ILE A 156 13.63 2.78 2.01
N ALA A 157 14.80 3.35 2.28
CA ALA A 157 15.08 4.01 3.54
C ALA A 157 14.15 5.21 3.78
N ALA A 158 14.00 6.09 2.78
CA ALA A 158 13.15 7.28 2.88
C ALA A 158 11.69 6.92 3.11
N ALA A 159 11.12 6.03 2.28
CA ALA A 159 9.73 5.61 2.40
C ALA A 159 9.45 4.86 3.71
N THR A 160 10.34 3.93 4.10
CA THR A 160 10.20 3.17 5.36
C THR A 160 10.33 4.08 6.59
N ASN A 161 11.20 5.11 6.53
CA ASN A 161 11.33 6.05 7.64
C ASN A 161 10.06 6.90 7.83
N ARG A 162 9.45 7.37 6.74
CA ARG A 162 8.15 8.07 6.79
C ARG A 162 7.06 7.19 7.35
N ALA A 163 6.98 5.93 6.90
CA ALA A 163 6.06 4.95 7.46
C ALA A 163 6.22 4.79 8.99
N GLY A 164 7.47 4.71 9.47
CA GLY A 164 7.76 4.62 10.90
C GLY A 164 7.39 5.89 11.68
N MET A 165 7.64 7.07 11.12
CA MET A 165 7.23 8.36 11.71
C MET A 165 5.70 8.49 11.75
N ASP A 166 5.00 7.89 10.81
CA ASP A 166 3.55 7.92 10.67
C ASP A 166 2.84 6.80 11.47
N HIS A 167 3.56 6.13 12.34
CA HIS A 167 3.07 5.03 13.19
C HIS A 167 2.52 3.83 12.42
N LEU A 168 3.04 3.57 11.23
CA LEU A 168 2.92 2.29 10.56
C LEU A 168 3.95 1.30 11.10
N GLN A 169 3.61 0.03 11.12
CA GLN A 169 4.52 -1.04 11.54
C GLN A 169 4.80 -2.05 10.43
N TYR A 170 4.07 -1.96 9.32
CA TYR A 170 4.16 -2.85 8.18
C TYR A 170 3.89 -2.10 6.87
N VAL A 171 4.62 -2.43 5.81
CA VAL A 171 4.41 -1.86 4.46
C VAL A 171 4.63 -2.94 3.40
N GLU A 172 3.77 -2.98 2.39
CA GLU A 172 3.96 -3.73 1.15
C GLU A 172 4.27 -2.76 0.01
N PHE A 173 5.55 -2.60 -0.33
CA PHE A 173 5.95 -1.76 -1.45
C PHE A 173 5.76 -2.46 -2.79
N MET A 174 5.06 -1.82 -3.71
CA MET A 174 5.05 -2.18 -5.13
C MET A 174 6.33 -1.69 -5.78
N HIS A 175 7.08 -2.61 -6.42
CA HIS A 175 8.36 -2.28 -7.05
C HIS A 175 8.67 -3.21 -8.22
N THR A 176 9.09 -2.64 -9.37
CA THR A 176 9.60 -3.37 -10.54
C THR A 176 11.08 -3.68 -10.33
N ALA A 177 11.36 -4.59 -9.40
CA ALA A 177 12.69 -4.84 -8.83
C ALA A 177 13.71 -5.45 -9.80
N ASP A 178 13.28 -5.98 -10.96
CA ASP A 178 14.12 -6.66 -11.94
C ASP A 178 14.89 -5.70 -12.88
N GLY A 179 14.61 -4.41 -12.82
CA GLY A 179 15.23 -3.41 -13.71
C GLY A 179 15.00 -3.68 -15.20
N GLY A 180 13.85 -4.25 -15.54
CA GLY A 180 13.43 -4.57 -16.90
C GLY A 180 14.06 -5.85 -17.47
N ALA A 181 14.56 -6.76 -16.62
CA ALA A 181 15.16 -8.01 -17.08
C ALA A 181 14.11 -8.96 -17.70
N ALA A 182 12.88 -9.00 -17.15
CA ALA A 182 11.77 -9.76 -17.73
C ALA A 182 11.42 -9.27 -19.14
N ALA A 183 11.35 -7.96 -19.35
CA ALA A 183 11.09 -7.36 -20.66
C ALA A 183 12.21 -7.70 -21.67
N LYS A 184 13.47 -7.64 -21.24
CA LYS A 184 14.63 -8.05 -22.08
C LYS A 184 14.58 -9.53 -22.42
N LEU A 185 14.09 -10.38 -21.51
CA LEU A 185 13.94 -11.80 -21.74
C LEU A 185 12.80 -12.08 -22.73
N ALA A 186 11.65 -11.42 -22.57
CA ALA A 186 10.52 -11.48 -23.50
C ALA A 186 10.93 -11.15 -24.93
N GLY A 187 11.75 -10.12 -25.14
CA GLY A 187 12.28 -9.74 -26.46
C GLY A 187 13.18 -10.78 -27.14
N LYS A 188 13.57 -11.86 -26.41
CA LYS A 188 14.35 -12.98 -26.98
C LYS A 188 13.49 -14.21 -27.28
N VAL A 189 12.23 -14.21 -26.84
CA VAL A 189 11.32 -15.34 -26.99
C VAL A 189 10.18 -14.94 -27.91
N GLU A 190 9.98 -15.69 -29.00
CA GLU A 190 8.86 -15.46 -29.89
C GLU A 190 7.54 -15.74 -29.16
N TRP A 191 6.55 -14.84 -29.28
CA TRP A 191 5.23 -15.01 -28.68
C TRP A 191 4.56 -16.32 -29.13
N LYS A 192 3.95 -17.00 -28.17
CA LYS A 192 3.14 -18.20 -28.40
C LYS A 192 1.71 -17.89 -27.93
N ASP A 193 0.72 -18.14 -28.79
CA ASP A 193 -0.71 -18.00 -28.46
C ASP A 193 -1.23 -19.11 -27.50
N ASP A 194 -0.32 -19.72 -26.76
CA ASP A 194 -0.54 -20.77 -25.76
C ASP A 194 0.31 -20.41 -24.54
N TYR A 195 -0.34 -20.01 -23.45
CA TYR A 195 0.35 -19.55 -22.25
C TYR A 195 1.25 -20.62 -21.63
N ALA A 196 0.89 -21.91 -21.75
CA ALA A 196 1.75 -22.99 -21.26
C ALA A 196 3.07 -23.05 -22.03
N LYS A 197 3.01 -22.98 -23.34
CA LYS A 197 4.20 -22.95 -24.19
C LYS A 197 5.01 -21.67 -24.01
N MET A 198 4.33 -20.52 -23.84
CA MET A 198 5.01 -19.26 -23.57
C MET A 198 5.75 -19.29 -22.23
N ARG A 199 5.10 -19.82 -21.17
CA ARG A 199 5.74 -20.04 -19.87
C ARG A 199 6.95 -20.96 -19.98
N GLU A 200 6.82 -22.12 -20.65
CA GLU A 200 7.92 -23.06 -20.87
C GLU A 200 9.10 -22.40 -21.60
N ALA A 201 8.83 -21.63 -22.64
CA ALA A 201 9.85 -20.92 -23.41
C ALA A 201 10.60 -19.87 -22.57
N LEU A 202 9.88 -19.08 -21.76
CA LEU A 202 10.49 -18.09 -20.86
C LEU A 202 11.30 -18.75 -19.74
N LEU A 203 10.82 -19.86 -19.17
CA LEU A 203 11.58 -20.62 -18.18
C LEU A 203 12.85 -21.22 -18.79
N ALA A 204 12.78 -21.79 -20.00
CA ALA A 204 13.93 -22.30 -20.72
C ALA A 204 14.94 -21.20 -21.11
N ALA A 205 14.46 -19.96 -21.31
CA ALA A 205 15.29 -18.78 -21.61
C ALA A 205 15.97 -18.19 -20.34
N GLY A 206 15.65 -18.68 -19.12
CA GLY A 206 16.32 -18.27 -17.88
C GLY A 206 15.46 -17.43 -16.94
N MET A 207 14.14 -17.47 -16.98
CA MET A 207 13.28 -16.68 -16.09
C MET A 207 13.56 -16.94 -14.60
N LYS A 208 13.88 -18.17 -14.21
CA LYS A 208 14.25 -18.47 -12.82
C LYS A 208 15.56 -17.83 -12.37
N ASP A 209 16.52 -17.69 -13.29
CA ASP A 209 17.77 -17.00 -12.99
C ASP A 209 17.52 -15.50 -12.81
N VAL A 210 16.60 -14.91 -13.63
CA VAL A 210 16.13 -13.54 -13.45
C VAL A 210 15.49 -13.37 -12.06
N ALA A 211 14.61 -14.28 -11.65
CA ALA A 211 13.99 -14.23 -10.32
C ALA A 211 15.03 -14.28 -9.19
N ALA A 212 15.96 -15.24 -9.24
CA ALA A 212 17.00 -15.40 -8.24
C ALA A 212 17.92 -14.16 -8.13
N GLU A 213 18.33 -13.59 -9.26
CA GLU A 213 19.18 -12.39 -9.28
C GLU A 213 18.41 -11.15 -8.78
N THR A 214 17.11 -11.02 -9.11
CA THR A 214 16.24 -9.95 -8.63
C THR A 214 16.12 -10.00 -7.10
N GLY A 215 15.81 -11.16 -6.53
CA GLY A 215 15.72 -11.33 -5.07
C GLY A 215 17.04 -11.02 -4.36
N LYS A 216 18.18 -11.48 -4.93
CA LYS A 216 19.51 -11.19 -4.40
C LYS A 216 19.83 -9.69 -4.41
N LYS A 217 19.53 -8.98 -5.50
CA LYS A 217 19.75 -7.53 -5.59
C LYS A 217 18.89 -6.78 -4.57
N LEU A 218 17.59 -7.08 -4.51
CA LEU A 218 16.70 -6.44 -3.56
C LEU A 218 17.12 -6.69 -2.11
N ALA A 219 17.61 -7.89 -1.78
CA ALA A 219 18.12 -8.17 -0.44
C ALA A 219 19.34 -7.31 -0.09
N ALA A 220 20.21 -7.01 -1.08
CA ALA A 220 21.34 -6.11 -0.88
C ALA A 220 20.90 -4.65 -0.68
N GLU A 221 19.90 -4.18 -1.45
CA GLU A 221 19.32 -2.84 -1.30
C GLU A 221 18.60 -2.70 0.07
N ASP A 222 17.86 -3.70 0.52
CA ASP A 222 17.29 -3.75 1.88
C ASP A 222 18.35 -3.62 3.00
N ALA A 223 19.47 -4.34 2.84
CA ALA A 223 20.54 -4.27 3.81
C ALA A 223 21.14 -2.86 3.87
N ARG A 224 21.38 -2.26 2.70
CA ARG A 224 21.88 -0.89 2.57
C ARG A 224 20.90 0.15 3.10
N ALA A 225 19.60 -0.01 2.87
CA ALA A 225 18.57 0.84 3.44
C ALA A 225 18.60 0.83 4.98
N LYS A 226 18.80 -0.34 5.60
CA LYS A 226 18.98 -0.46 7.06
C LYS A 226 20.25 0.24 7.57
N GLU A 227 21.32 0.24 6.79
CA GLU A 227 22.53 1.01 7.11
C GLU A 227 22.26 2.52 7.06
N ILE A 228 21.56 3.01 6.03
CA ILE A 228 21.13 4.41 5.90
C ILE A 228 20.28 4.83 7.12
N LEU A 229 19.33 3.97 7.53
CA LEU A 229 18.48 4.18 8.70
C LEU A 229 19.22 3.98 10.04
N LYS A 230 20.49 3.55 10.04
CA LYS A 230 21.29 3.24 11.22
C LYS A 230 20.66 2.19 12.14
N CYS A 231 19.96 1.22 11.58
CA CYS A 231 19.27 0.20 12.35
C CYS A 231 20.23 -0.60 13.23
N GLY A 232 19.85 -0.80 14.50
CA GLY A 232 20.67 -1.48 15.51
C GLY A 232 21.65 -0.56 16.26
N SER A 233 21.67 0.76 15.95
CA SER A 233 22.43 1.76 16.70
C SER A 233 21.55 2.57 17.67
N ALA A 234 22.18 3.38 18.51
CA ALA A 234 21.47 4.33 19.39
C ALA A 234 20.71 5.43 18.62
N ASP A 235 21.17 5.73 17.39
CA ASP A 235 20.60 6.74 16.50
C ASP A 235 19.68 6.12 15.43
N ALA A 236 19.12 4.92 15.69
CA ALA A 236 18.25 4.23 14.76
C ALA A 236 17.00 5.05 14.43
N ALA A 237 16.75 5.25 13.13
CA ALA A 237 15.59 5.98 12.64
C ALA A 237 14.27 5.18 12.88
N PRO A 238 13.12 5.87 12.97
CA PRO A 238 11.81 5.23 13.19
C PRO A 238 11.50 4.07 12.22
N GLY A 239 11.95 4.18 10.97
CA GLY A 239 11.77 3.15 9.94
C GLY A 239 12.36 1.78 10.29
N CYS A 240 13.35 1.72 11.19
CA CYS A 240 13.90 0.44 11.67
C CYS A 240 12.88 -0.45 12.37
N GLY A 241 11.77 0.10 12.86
CA GLY A 241 10.68 -0.62 13.50
C GLY A 241 9.62 -1.14 12.54
N VAL A 242 9.73 -0.84 11.25
CA VAL A 242 8.76 -1.20 10.21
C VAL A 242 9.18 -2.49 9.51
N THR A 243 8.25 -3.43 9.39
CA THR A 243 8.42 -4.66 8.61
C THR A 243 8.08 -4.37 7.15
N VAL A 244 9.04 -4.58 6.25
CA VAL A 244 8.88 -4.33 4.80
C VAL A 244 8.73 -5.63 4.04
N ARG A 245 7.76 -5.69 3.13
CA ARG A 245 7.56 -6.71 2.11
C ARG A 245 7.32 -6.04 0.75
N TYR A 246 7.38 -6.81 -0.31
CA TYR A 246 7.26 -6.33 -1.67
C TYR A 246 6.16 -7.05 -2.43
N LEU A 247 5.43 -6.28 -3.23
CA LEU A 247 4.58 -6.75 -4.32
C LEU A 247 5.35 -6.52 -5.61
N TYR A 248 5.53 -7.57 -6.41
CA TYR A 248 6.15 -7.36 -7.72
C TYR A 248 5.21 -6.54 -8.62
N GLN A 249 5.69 -5.39 -9.06
CA GLN A 249 4.94 -4.43 -9.86
C GLN A 249 5.08 -4.76 -11.34
N VAL A 250 3.97 -5.12 -11.99
CA VAL A 250 3.86 -5.44 -13.41
C VAL A 250 3.37 -4.22 -14.18
N LEU A 251 4.13 -3.76 -15.16
CA LEU A 251 3.79 -2.62 -16.00
C LEU A 251 2.82 -3.06 -17.13
N ARG A 252 1.51 -2.96 -16.88
CA ARG A 252 0.45 -3.50 -17.78
C ARG A 252 0.25 -2.73 -19.08
N GLY A 253 0.81 -1.52 -19.22
CA GLY A 253 0.75 -0.70 -20.43
C GLY A 253 1.77 -1.09 -21.53
N LEU A 254 2.54 -2.18 -21.34
CA LEU A 254 3.54 -2.69 -22.25
C LEU A 254 2.96 -3.76 -23.21
N PRO A 255 3.69 -4.14 -24.27
CA PRO A 255 3.25 -5.23 -25.16
C PRO A 255 2.96 -6.54 -24.40
N ARG A 256 1.97 -7.30 -24.84
CA ARG A 256 1.45 -8.50 -24.15
C ARG A 256 2.52 -9.55 -23.78
N GLU A 257 3.53 -9.75 -24.65
CA GLU A 257 4.65 -10.66 -24.37
C GLU A 257 5.51 -10.19 -23.19
N VAL A 258 5.64 -8.88 -23.03
CA VAL A 258 6.35 -8.27 -21.90
C VAL A 258 5.50 -8.36 -20.63
N VAL A 259 4.21 -8.07 -20.72
CA VAL A 259 3.27 -8.18 -19.59
C VAL A 259 3.24 -9.61 -19.09
N PHE A 260 3.09 -10.61 -19.97
CA PHE A 260 3.12 -12.01 -19.57
C PHE A 260 4.44 -12.42 -18.91
N ALA A 261 5.58 -11.97 -19.43
CA ALA A 261 6.88 -12.27 -18.84
C ALA A 261 7.04 -11.63 -17.44
N GLN A 262 6.55 -10.41 -17.24
CA GLN A 262 6.55 -9.76 -15.92
C GLN A 262 5.60 -10.46 -14.94
N ILE A 263 4.38 -10.83 -15.36
CA ILE A 263 3.45 -11.60 -14.52
C ILE A 263 4.13 -12.91 -14.10
N LEU A 264 4.71 -13.66 -15.04
CA LEU A 264 5.44 -14.90 -14.74
C LEU A 264 6.58 -14.67 -13.74
N LEU A 265 7.37 -13.60 -13.91
CA LEU A 265 8.42 -13.24 -12.96
C LEU A 265 7.85 -12.95 -11.57
N GLY A 266 6.74 -12.23 -11.46
CA GLY A 266 6.05 -11.96 -10.20
C GLY A 266 5.63 -13.25 -9.48
N PHE A 267 5.09 -14.22 -10.21
CA PHE A 267 4.74 -15.54 -9.67
C PHE A 267 5.97 -16.35 -9.24
N GLU A 268 7.05 -16.34 -10.01
CA GLU A 268 8.31 -17.03 -9.65
C GLU A 268 8.95 -16.39 -8.40
N LEU A 269 8.97 -15.05 -8.30
CA LEU A 269 9.49 -14.31 -7.13
C LEU A 269 8.66 -14.64 -5.89
N ALA A 270 7.34 -14.45 -5.93
CA ALA A 270 6.48 -14.71 -4.78
C ALA A 270 6.45 -16.18 -4.34
N SER A 271 6.81 -17.10 -5.25
CA SER A 271 6.93 -18.55 -4.92
C SER A 271 8.27 -18.92 -4.30
N SER A 272 9.35 -18.15 -4.53
CA SER A 272 10.73 -18.54 -4.20
C SER A 272 11.43 -17.62 -3.21
N ASP A 273 10.96 -16.41 -3.00
CA ASP A 273 11.55 -15.42 -2.11
C ASP A 273 10.51 -14.84 -1.13
N ALA A 274 10.70 -15.07 0.15
CA ALA A 274 9.78 -14.63 1.22
C ALA A 274 9.65 -13.10 1.36
N LYS A 275 10.50 -12.32 0.69
CA LYS A 275 10.37 -10.86 0.63
C LYS A 275 9.28 -10.42 -0.34
N PHE A 276 9.04 -11.18 -1.41
CA PHE A 276 7.94 -10.94 -2.33
C PHE A 276 6.70 -11.71 -1.85
N VAL A 277 5.70 -10.98 -1.42
CA VAL A 277 4.50 -11.58 -0.85
C VAL A 277 3.33 -11.67 -1.84
N GLY A 278 3.48 -11.10 -3.04
CA GLY A 278 2.48 -11.12 -4.11
C GLY A 278 2.89 -10.27 -5.30
N LEU A 279 1.93 -9.93 -6.14
CA LEU A 279 2.11 -9.07 -7.31
C LEU A 279 0.90 -8.18 -7.56
N ASN A 280 1.10 -7.12 -8.35
CA ASN A 280 0.07 -6.17 -8.79
C ASN A 280 0.31 -5.74 -10.24
N LEU A 281 -0.77 -5.43 -10.98
CA LEU A 281 -0.71 -4.80 -12.29
C LEU A 281 -0.87 -3.29 -12.13
N VAL A 282 0.09 -2.52 -12.62
CA VAL A 282 0.15 -1.06 -12.45
C VAL A 282 0.23 -0.32 -13.79
N MET A 283 0.29 0.97 -13.78
CA MET A 283 0.14 1.98 -14.84
C MET A 283 -1.31 2.44 -15.00
N PRO A 284 -1.54 3.67 -15.49
CA PRO A 284 -2.89 4.24 -15.64
C PRO A 284 -3.86 3.28 -16.30
N GLU A 285 -4.98 3.03 -15.64
CA GLU A 285 -5.96 2.03 -16.06
C GLU A 285 -6.69 2.44 -17.34
N ASP A 286 -6.81 3.76 -17.59
CA ASP A 286 -7.45 4.38 -18.75
C ASP A 286 -6.60 4.35 -20.04
N TRP A 287 -5.31 3.99 -19.95
CA TRP A 287 -4.47 3.93 -21.15
C TRP A 287 -4.94 2.83 -22.11
N TYR A 288 -4.57 2.98 -23.40
CA TYR A 288 -5.06 2.09 -24.44
C TYR A 288 -4.82 0.60 -24.15
N VAL A 289 -3.59 0.22 -23.81
CA VAL A 289 -3.26 -1.20 -23.55
C VAL A 289 -3.96 -1.73 -22.30
N PRO A 290 -3.93 -1.06 -21.12
CA PRO A 290 -4.67 -1.49 -19.94
C PRO A 290 -6.17 -1.71 -20.19
N ILE A 291 -6.83 -0.84 -20.95
CA ILE A 291 -8.25 -1.00 -21.30
C ILE A 291 -8.46 -2.13 -22.31
N HIS A 292 -7.74 -2.05 -23.46
CA HIS A 292 -7.97 -2.95 -24.58
C HIS A 292 -7.62 -4.40 -24.26
N ASP A 293 -6.49 -4.61 -23.57
CA ASP A 293 -5.95 -5.95 -23.27
C ASP A 293 -6.33 -6.44 -21.86
N PHE A 294 -7.22 -5.73 -21.14
CA PHE A 294 -7.59 -6.06 -19.77
C PHE A 294 -8.02 -7.53 -19.60
N ASN A 295 -8.90 -8.01 -20.47
CA ASN A 295 -9.36 -9.39 -20.44
C ASN A 295 -8.27 -10.41 -20.75
N GLU A 296 -7.29 -10.05 -21.60
CA GLU A 296 -6.10 -10.88 -21.87
C GLU A 296 -5.21 -10.93 -20.62
N HIS A 297 -4.98 -9.79 -19.96
CA HIS A 297 -4.24 -9.75 -18.70
C HIS A 297 -4.90 -10.63 -17.61
N MET A 298 -6.22 -10.59 -17.49
CA MET A 298 -6.95 -11.46 -16.55
C MET A 298 -6.82 -12.94 -16.94
N ALA A 299 -6.79 -13.28 -18.22
CA ALA A 299 -6.56 -14.66 -18.66
C ALA A 299 -5.12 -15.14 -18.39
N MET A 300 -4.13 -14.25 -18.49
CA MET A 300 -2.74 -14.53 -18.07
C MET A 300 -2.64 -14.80 -16.57
N MET A 301 -3.31 -13.97 -15.76
CA MET A 301 -3.38 -14.13 -14.30
C MET A 301 -4.05 -15.46 -13.92
N ASP A 302 -5.21 -15.77 -14.50
CA ASP A 302 -5.95 -17.01 -14.26
C ASP A 302 -5.11 -18.25 -14.57
N TYR A 303 -4.46 -18.26 -15.75
CA TYR A 303 -3.56 -19.35 -16.14
C TYR A 303 -2.42 -19.52 -15.13
N LEU A 304 -1.72 -18.44 -14.76
CA LEU A 304 -0.56 -18.53 -13.88
C LEU A 304 -0.98 -18.83 -12.43
N HIS A 305 -2.10 -18.31 -11.95
CA HIS A 305 -2.65 -18.70 -10.66
C HIS A 305 -2.98 -20.20 -10.60
N GLY A 306 -3.50 -20.78 -11.69
CA GLY A 306 -3.70 -22.22 -11.79
C GLY A 306 -2.40 -23.05 -11.65
N VAL A 307 -1.26 -22.46 -12.02
CA VAL A 307 0.08 -23.08 -11.87
C VAL A 307 0.69 -22.81 -10.49
N TYR A 308 0.45 -21.61 -9.93
CA TYR A 308 1.02 -21.14 -8.66
C TYR A 308 -0.09 -20.73 -7.67
N PRO A 309 -0.95 -21.66 -7.20
CA PRO A 309 -2.18 -21.34 -6.49
C PRO A 309 -1.98 -20.79 -5.06
N LYS A 310 -0.75 -20.59 -4.62
CA LYS A 310 -0.41 -20.05 -3.30
C LYS A 310 0.14 -18.62 -3.37
N VAL A 311 0.31 -18.09 -4.57
CA VAL A 311 0.78 -16.72 -4.76
C VAL A 311 -0.38 -15.77 -4.56
N HIS A 312 -0.19 -14.80 -3.70
CA HIS A 312 -1.19 -13.79 -3.40
C HIS A 312 -1.23 -12.71 -4.49
N ILE A 313 -2.43 -12.18 -4.73
CA ILE A 313 -2.70 -11.23 -5.81
C ILE A 313 -3.49 -10.05 -5.27
N THR A 314 -2.99 -8.84 -5.47
CA THR A 314 -3.75 -7.59 -5.39
C THR A 314 -3.73 -6.92 -6.76
N LEU A 315 -4.81 -6.25 -7.16
CA LEU A 315 -4.90 -5.64 -8.49
C LEU A 315 -5.47 -4.23 -8.41
N HIS A 316 -4.83 -3.27 -9.10
CA HIS A 316 -5.50 -2.01 -9.44
C HIS A 316 -6.69 -2.33 -10.33
N ALA A 317 -7.89 -1.97 -9.87
CA ALA A 317 -9.10 -2.14 -10.63
C ALA A 317 -10.14 -1.07 -10.27
N GLY A 318 -10.71 -0.45 -11.29
CA GLY A 318 -11.69 0.62 -11.13
C GLY A 318 -11.10 1.93 -10.61
N GLU A 319 -9.83 2.20 -10.86
CA GLU A 319 -9.26 3.55 -10.74
C GLU A 319 -9.68 4.40 -11.95
N LEU A 320 -10.98 4.45 -12.15
CA LEU A 320 -11.66 5.05 -13.28
C LEU A 320 -12.85 5.88 -12.81
N ALA A 321 -13.16 6.94 -13.55
CA ALA A 321 -14.31 7.78 -13.29
C ALA A 321 -15.05 8.14 -14.57
N MET A 322 -16.33 8.51 -14.44
CA MET A 322 -17.13 8.99 -15.56
C MET A 322 -16.47 10.22 -16.20
N GLY A 323 -16.27 10.15 -17.51
CA GLY A 323 -15.62 11.19 -18.31
C GLY A 323 -14.13 10.95 -18.59
N LEU A 324 -13.47 10.05 -17.86
CA LEU A 324 -12.09 9.64 -18.14
C LEU A 324 -12.04 8.60 -19.27
N VAL A 325 -12.97 7.65 -19.26
CA VAL A 325 -13.10 6.59 -20.28
C VAL A 325 -14.55 6.51 -20.79
N PRO A 326 -14.81 5.82 -21.94
CA PRO A 326 -16.16 5.48 -22.37
C PRO A 326 -16.95 4.73 -21.27
N PRO A 327 -18.28 4.95 -21.12
CA PRO A 327 -19.06 4.33 -20.04
C PRO A 327 -18.99 2.80 -20.00
N GLU A 328 -18.84 2.14 -21.14
CA GLU A 328 -18.71 0.69 -21.25
C GLU A 328 -17.43 0.17 -20.54
N ASP A 329 -16.36 0.94 -20.54
CA ASP A 329 -15.09 0.57 -19.93
C ASP A 329 -15.07 0.73 -18.39
N LEU A 330 -16.13 1.31 -17.81
CA LEU A 330 -16.30 1.37 -16.35
C LEU A 330 -16.92 0.09 -15.77
N THR A 331 -17.35 -0.89 -16.60
CA THR A 331 -18.38 -1.86 -16.19
C THR A 331 -17.88 -3.25 -15.83
N PHE A 332 -16.57 -3.53 -15.81
CA PHE A 332 -16.08 -4.92 -15.70
C PHE A 332 -14.75 -5.11 -14.98
N HIS A 333 -13.99 -4.08 -14.68
CA HIS A 333 -12.61 -4.18 -14.21
C HIS A 333 -12.50 -4.82 -12.82
N ILE A 334 -13.32 -4.37 -11.87
CA ILE A 334 -13.29 -4.89 -10.50
C ILE A 334 -13.77 -6.33 -10.47
N ARG A 335 -14.90 -6.62 -11.14
CA ARG A 335 -15.45 -7.99 -11.21
C ARG A 335 -14.46 -8.95 -11.84
N ALA A 336 -13.89 -8.60 -12.98
CA ALA A 336 -12.95 -9.47 -13.68
C ALA A 336 -11.68 -9.70 -12.86
N SER A 337 -11.21 -8.70 -12.12
CA SER A 337 -10.07 -8.83 -11.19
C SER A 337 -10.39 -9.81 -10.06
N VAL A 338 -11.60 -9.76 -9.48
CA VAL A 338 -12.05 -10.65 -8.40
C VAL A 338 -12.28 -12.07 -8.92
N GLU A 339 -13.02 -12.23 -10.03
CA GLU A 339 -13.47 -13.55 -10.51
C GLU A 339 -12.41 -14.30 -11.32
N ARG A 340 -11.64 -13.58 -12.17
CA ARG A 340 -10.66 -14.17 -13.10
C ARG A 340 -9.22 -13.83 -12.75
N GLY A 341 -8.97 -12.62 -12.23
CA GLY A 341 -7.66 -12.20 -11.76
C GLY A 341 -7.28 -12.82 -10.41
N HIS A 342 -8.23 -13.49 -9.73
CA HIS A 342 -8.06 -14.09 -8.40
C HIS A 342 -7.59 -13.09 -7.34
N ALA A 343 -7.96 -11.82 -7.48
CA ALA A 343 -7.56 -10.77 -6.56
C ALA A 343 -8.14 -11.01 -5.16
N GLU A 344 -7.29 -11.04 -4.17
CA GLU A 344 -7.64 -11.08 -2.74
C GLU A 344 -7.85 -9.66 -2.20
N ARG A 345 -7.28 -8.66 -2.91
CA ARG A 345 -7.44 -7.24 -2.62
C ARG A 345 -7.60 -6.47 -3.94
N ILE A 346 -8.32 -5.35 -3.87
CA ILE A 346 -8.52 -4.43 -4.98
C ILE A 346 -7.95 -3.06 -4.60
N GLY A 347 -7.01 -2.55 -5.39
CA GLY A 347 -6.56 -1.17 -5.30
C GLY A 347 -7.62 -0.22 -5.84
N HIS A 348 -7.91 0.86 -5.11
CA HIS A 348 -8.85 1.96 -5.39
C HIS A 348 -10.33 1.55 -5.43
N GLY A 349 -10.78 0.75 -6.40
CA GLY A 349 -12.16 0.31 -6.50
C GLY A 349 -13.18 1.43 -6.70
N VAL A 350 -12.80 2.60 -7.23
CA VAL A 350 -13.64 3.79 -7.32
C VAL A 350 -14.87 3.57 -8.19
N ALA A 351 -14.72 2.85 -9.31
CA ALA A 351 -15.78 2.64 -10.29
C ALA A 351 -16.80 1.55 -9.91
N VAL A 352 -16.80 1.02 -8.68
CA VAL A 352 -17.62 -0.15 -8.30
C VAL A 352 -19.09 0.00 -8.62
N MET A 353 -19.67 1.20 -8.51
CA MET A 353 -21.08 1.42 -8.79
C MET A 353 -21.41 1.51 -10.29
N ASN A 354 -20.39 1.54 -11.15
CA ASN A 354 -20.53 1.48 -12.61
C ASN A 354 -20.45 0.03 -13.14
N GLU A 355 -20.01 -0.93 -12.32
CA GLU A 355 -19.90 -2.34 -12.68
C GLU A 355 -21.25 -2.95 -13.06
N LYS A 356 -21.23 -4.00 -13.88
CA LYS A 356 -22.43 -4.82 -14.13
C LYS A 356 -22.86 -5.48 -12.82
N ASP A 357 -24.12 -5.30 -12.42
CA ASP A 357 -24.63 -5.79 -11.13
C ASP A 357 -23.72 -5.41 -9.94
N PRO A 358 -23.58 -4.11 -9.63
CA PRO A 358 -22.67 -3.66 -8.60
C PRO A 358 -23.05 -4.19 -7.21
N ILE A 359 -24.32 -4.38 -6.93
CA ILE A 359 -24.80 -4.91 -5.64
C ILE A 359 -24.41 -6.38 -5.48
N GLY A 360 -24.57 -7.19 -6.52
CA GLY A 360 -24.09 -8.58 -6.53
C GLY A 360 -22.59 -8.67 -6.33
N LEU A 361 -21.81 -7.79 -6.99
CA LEU A 361 -20.36 -7.73 -6.81
C LEU A 361 -19.97 -7.36 -5.38
N LEU A 362 -20.62 -6.37 -4.76
CA LEU A 362 -20.35 -5.99 -3.36
C LEU A 362 -20.64 -7.14 -2.40
N HIS A 363 -21.71 -7.88 -2.59
CA HIS A 363 -22.00 -9.10 -1.80
C HIS A 363 -20.93 -10.18 -1.99
N GLU A 364 -20.51 -10.44 -3.23
CA GLU A 364 -19.45 -11.39 -3.53
C GLU A 364 -18.14 -11.02 -2.87
N MET A 365 -17.72 -9.74 -2.98
CA MET A 365 -16.50 -9.24 -2.34
C MET A 365 -16.56 -9.41 -0.81
N ALA A 366 -17.70 -9.13 -0.18
CA ALA A 366 -17.90 -9.31 1.26
C ALA A 366 -17.86 -10.80 1.67
N GLU A 367 -18.50 -11.69 0.89
CA GLU A 367 -18.49 -13.14 1.15
C GLU A 367 -17.09 -13.74 1.01
N ARG A 368 -16.39 -13.37 -0.06
CA ARG A 368 -15.00 -13.80 -0.35
C ARG A 368 -13.95 -13.08 0.49
N ASN A 369 -14.36 -12.09 1.30
CA ASN A 369 -13.47 -11.29 2.13
C ASN A 369 -12.40 -10.55 1.32
N VAL A 370 -12.73 -10.03 0.13
CA VAL A 370 -11.85 -9.23 -0.72
C VAL A 370 -11.76 -7.83 -0.15
N LEU A 371 -10.57 -7.41 0.26
CA LEU A 371 -10.34 -6.06 0.82
C LEU A 371 -10.22 -5.02 -0.29
N VAL A 372 -10.70 -3.80 -0.04
CA VAL A 372 -10.43 -2.64 -0.90
C VAL A 372 -9.39 -1.73 -0.23
N GLU A 373 -8.32 -1.45 -0.97
CA GLU A 373 -7.23 -0.55 -0.60
C GLU A 373 -7.62 0.87 -1.02
N ILE A 374 -8.03 1.70 -0.04
CA ILE A 374 -8.63 3.03 -0.26
C ILE A 374 -7.56 4.11 -0.17
N ALA A 375 -7.27 4.78 -1.27
CA ALA A 375 -6.34 5.90 -1.39
C ALA A 375 -7.10 7.21 -1.62
N LEU A 376 -7.64 7.82 -0.55
CA LEU A 376 -8.54 8.97 -0.63
C LEU A 376 -7.90 10.20 -1.29
N THR A 377 -6.63 10.47 -0.99
CA THR A 377 -5.90 11.60 -1.56
C THR A 377 -5.64 11.39 -3.04
N SER A 378 -5.18 10.19 -3.42
CA SER A 378 -4.92 9.84 -4.81
C SER A 378 -6.19 9.90 -5.66
N ASN A 379 -7.29 9.31 -5.19
CA ASN A 379 -8.57 9.32 -5.90
C ASN A 379 -9.13 10.74 -6.10
N ASP A 380 -8.92 11.64 -5.14
CA ASP A 380 -9.26 13.07 -5.27
C ASP A 380 -8.39 13.77 -6.33
N LEU A 381 -7.07 13.58 -6.26
CA LEU A 381 -6.11 14.26 -7.14
C LEU A 381 -6.15 13.74 -8.58
N ILE A 382 -6.25 12.43 -8.79
CA ILE A 382 -6.24 11.79 -10.11
C ILE A 382 -7.62 11.84 -10.76
N LEU A 383 -8.66 11.46 -10.03
CA LEU A 383 -10.00 11.26 -10.59
C LEU A 383 -10.98 12.40 -10.26
N GLY A 384 -10.62 13.30 -9.35
CA GLY A 384 -11.53 14.29 -8.81
C GLY A 384 -12.67 13.68 -7.97
N VAL A 385 -12.50 12.46 -7.46
CA VAL A 385 -13.53 11.73 -6.71
C VAL A 385 -13.23 11.81 -5.21
N SER A 386 -14.09 12.52 -4.48
CA SER A 386 -13.96 12.73 -3.04
C SER A 386 -15.33 12.94 -2.37
N GLY A 387 -15.35 12.98 -1.04
CA GLY A 387 -16.58 13.23 -0.28
C GLY A 387 -17.66 12.19 -0.55
N ASP A 388 -18.87 12.65 -0.79
CA ASP A 388 -20.06 11.81 -1.01
C ASP A 388 -20.01 11.03 -2.34
N ASP A 389 -19.17 11.44 -3.28
CA ASP A 389 -18.99 10.74 -4.57
C ASP A 389 -18.08 9.51 -4.45
N HIS A 390 -17.28 9.42 -3.37
CA HIS A 390 -16.38 8.30 -3.16
C HIS A 390 -17.10 7.06 -2.59
N PRO A 391 -16.87 5.84 -3.14
CA PRO A 391 -17.62 4.64 -2.77
C PRO A 391 -17.27 4.03 -1.39
N LEU A 392 -16.33 4.59 -0.64
CA LEU A 392 -15.93 4.07 0.67
C LEU A 392 -17.11 3.77 1.62
N PRO A 393 -18.12 4.67 1.80
CA PRO A 393 -19.28 4.37 2.65
C PRO A 393 -20.13 3.21 2.11
N ILE A 394 -20.12 3.00 0.79
CA ILE A 394 -20.87 1.91 0.15
C ILE A 394 -20.19 0.57 0.47
N TYR A 395 -18.88 0.45 0.33
CA TYR A 395 -18.14 -0.74 0.71
C TYR A 395 -18.42 -1.13 2.17
N LEU A 396 -18.32 -0.18 3.09
CA LEU A 396 -18.62 -0.40 4.51
C LEU A 396 -20.06 -0.84 4.75
N LYS A 397 -21.02 -0.23 4.06
CA LYS A 397 -22.45 -0.57 4.16
C LYS A 397 -22.74 -2.02 3.77
N TYR A 398 -22.03 -2.53 2.76
CA TYR A 398 -22.19 -3.92 2.28
C TYR A 398 -21.27 -4.91 2.99
N GLY A 399 -20.48 -4.46 3.97
CA GLY A 399 -19.61 -5.32 4.75
C GLY A 399 -18.32 -5.75 4.04
N VAL A 400 -17.97 -5.09 2.93
CA VAL A 400 -16.69 -5.28 2.26
C VAL A 400 -15.59 -4.71 3.16
N PRO A 401 -14.53 -5.48 3.47
CA PRO A 401 -13.42 -4.96 4.27
C PRO A 401 -12.67 -3.86 3.52
N VAL A 402 -12.23 -2.84 4.25
CA VAL A 402 -11.44 -1.74 3.70
C VAL A 402 -10.25 -1.42 4.59
N ALA A 403 -9.15 -0.98 3.98
CA ALA A 403 -8.02 -0.36 4.65
C ALA A 403 -7.64 0.92 3.91
N LEU A 404 -7.16 1.93 4.64
CA LEU A 404 -6.60 3.11 4.01
C LEU A 404 -5.19 2.80 3.49
N ALA A 405 -4.79 3.47 2.42
CA ALA A 405 -3.51 3.31 1.75
C ALA A 405 -2.97 4.67 1.28
N SER A 406 -1.66 4.81 1.21
CA SER A 406 -1.02 6.08 0.85
C SER A 406 -0.72 6.23 -0.65
N ASP A 407 -0.68 5.12 -1.39
CA ASP A 407 -0.39 5.06 -2.82
C ASP A 407 0.97 5.70 -3.16
N ASP A 408 1.01 6.76 -3.95
CA ASP A 408 2.19 7.54 -4.33
C ASP A 408 2.34 8.79 -3.46
N GLN A 409 2.55 8.61 -2.16
CA GLN A 409 2.50 9.69 -1.16
C GLN A 409 3.49 10.84 -1.44
N GLY A 410 4.62 10.58 -2.08
CA GLY A 410 5.60 11.60 -2.45
C GLY A 410 5.11 12.49 -3.58
N VAL A 411 4.51 11.90 -4.61
CA VAL A 411 3.90 12.62 -5.74
C VAL A 411 2.66 13.38 -5.26
N SER A 412 1.76 12.74 -4.52
CA SER A 412 0.54 13.35 -3.99
C SER A 412 0.80 14.34 -2.84
N ARG A 413 2.03 14.40 -2.29
CA ARG A 413 2.40 15.23 -1.14
C ARG A 413 1.55 14.93 0.09
N SER A 414 1.31 13.66 0.33
CA SER A 414 0.47 13.12 1.39
C SER A 414 1.27 12.14 2.28
N ASP A 415 0.62 11.57 3.25
CA ASP A 415 1.09 10.46 4.09
C ASP A 415 -0.13 9.71 4.66
N MET A 416 0.10 8.62 5.37
CA MET A 416 -1.00 7.85 5.96
C MET A 416 -1.77 8.64 7.03
N THR A 417 -1.14 9.59 7.72
CA THR A 417 -1.84 10.50 8.64
C THR A 417 -2.87 11.34 7.91
N GLN A 418 -2.52 11.84 6.72
CA GLN A 418 -3.46 12.60 5.88
C GLN A 418 -4.64 11.75 5.41
N GLU A 419 -4.42 10.48 5.05
CA GLU A 419 -5.50 9.55 4.69
C GLU A 419 -6.48 9.37 5.86
N TYR A 420 -5.96 9.14 7.06
CA TYR A 420 -6.79 9.03 8.27
C TYR A 420 -7.48 10.35 8.65
N LEU A 421 -6.84 11.50 8.45
CA LEU A 421 -7.46 12.83 8.63
C LEU A 421 -8.64 13.02 7.68
N ARG A 422 -8.45 12.74 6.39
CA ARG A 422 -9.54 12.77 5.39
C ARG A 422 -10.70 11.86 5.80
N ALA A 423 -10.42 10.67 6.29
CA ALA A 423 -11.44 9.73 6.78
C ALA A 423 -12.25 10.32 7.96
N VAL A 424 -11.58 10.99 8.91
CA VAL A 424 -12.26 11.62 10.06
C VAL A 424 -13.03 12.87 9.65
N GLU A 425 -12.44 13.72 8.83
CA GLU A 425 -13.02 15.03 8.47
C GLU A 425 -14.18 14.86 7.49
N THR A 426 -14.04 13.99 6.49
CA THR A 426 -15.03 13.80 5.43
C THR A 426 -16.17 12.86 5.86
N TYR A 427 -15.83 11.69 6.44
CA TYR A 427 -16.82 10.65 6.73
C TYR A 427 -17.18 10.57 8.22
N HIS A 428 -16.59 11.40 9.05
CA HIS A 428 -16.84 11.46 10.49
C HIS A 428 -16.59 10.13 11.23
N PHE A 429 -15.65 9.31 10.74
CA PHE A 429 -15.35 8.03 11.36
C PHE A 429 -14.99 8.18 12.84
N SER A 430 -15.54 7.26 13.63
CA SER A 430 -15.25 7.12 15.04
C SER A 430 -13.89 6.47 15.26
N TYR A 431 -13.34 6.58 16.45
CA TYR A 431 -12.11 5.89 16.84
C TYR A 431 -12.18 4.37 16.61
N VAL A 432 -13.34 3.76 16.87
CA VAL A 432 -13.54 2.31 16.64
C VAL A 432 -13.44 1.94 15.17
N GLU A 433 -13.98 2.77 14.26
CA GLU A 433 -13.88 2.55 12.82
C GLU A 433 -12.45 2.73 12.32
N LEU A 434 -11.73 3.76 12.76
CA LEU A 434 -10.31 3.94 12.42
C LEU A 434 -9.46 2.77 12.91
N LYS A 435 -9.65 2.34 14.17
CA LYS A 435 -9.00 1.16 14.75
C LYS A 435 -9.31 -0.11 13.96
N ARG A 436 -10.56 -0.25 13.48
CA ARG A 436 -10.96 -1.37 12.63
C ARG A 436 -10.20 -1.36 11.30
N MET A 437 -10.07 -0.22 10.63
CA MET A 437 -9.30 -0.08 9.37
C MET A 437 -7.84 -0.46 9.57
N ALA A 438 -7.20 0.01 10.64
CA ALA A 438 -5.84 -0.37 10.97
C ALA A 438 -5.69 -1.87 11.25
N ARG A 439 -6.67 -2.52 11.88
CA ARG A 439 -6.69 -3.98 12.05
C ARG A 439 -6.87 -4.71 10.73
N GLN A 440 -7.74 -4.20 9.85
CA GLN A 440 -7.99 -4.80 8.53
C GLN A 440 -6.74 -4.76 7.64
N SER A 441 -5.91 -3.71 7.74
CA SER A 441 -4.67 -3.66 6.97
C SER A 441 -3.73 -4.83 7.29
N LEU A 442 -3.60 -5.22 8.56
CA LEU A 442 -2.78 -6.38 8.93
C LEU A 442 -3.50 -7.73 8.72
N GLU A 443 -4.82 -7.76 8.83
CA GLU A 443 -5.61 -8.97 8.54
C GLU A 443 -5.47 -9.40 7.10
N HIS A 444 -5.48 -8.45 6.17
CA HIS A 444 -5.37 -8.68 4.73
C HIS A 444 -3.95 -8.52 4.20
N SER A 445 -2.95 -8.32 5.07
CA SER A 445 -1.55 -8.39 4.66
C SER A 445 -1.21 -9.78 4.13
N PHE A 446 -0.31 -9.86 3.16
CA PHE A 446 0.17 -11.14 2.65
C PHE A 446 1.29 -11.76 3.50
N LEU A 447 1.40 -11.33 4.77
CA LEU A 447 2.29 -11.94 5.73
C LEU A 447 1.96 -13.41 5.97
N PRO A 448 2.97 -14.29 6.09
CA PRO A 448 2.75 -15.71 6.29
C PRO A 448 2.20 -16.03 7.68
N GLY A 449 1.51 -17.14 7.77
CA GLY A 449 0.96 -17.69 9.00
C GLY A 449 -0.50 -17.36 9.24
N GLN A 450 -1.02 -17.88 10.34
CA GLN A 450 -2.41 -17.68 10.74
C GLN A 450 -2.63 -16.28 11.31
N SER A 451 -3.86 -15.79 11.18
CA SER A 451 -4.30 -14.56 11.85
C SER A 451 -4.42 -14.75 13.36
N LEU A 452 -4.17 -13.66 14.10
CA LEU A 452 -4.53 -13.54 15.52
C LEU A 452 -6.06 -13.64 15.72
N TRP A 453 -6.82 -13.34 14.68
CA TRP A 453 -8.27 -13.24 14.72
C TRP A 453 -8.93 -14.47 14.09
N ALA A 454 -9.72 -15.20 14.87
CA ALA A 454 -10.53 -16.30 14.39
C ALA A 454 -11.83 -15.83 13.69
N ASP A 455 -12.18 -14.56 13.87
CA ASP A 455 -13.35 -13.92 13.24
C ASP A 455 -13.12 -12.40 13.22
N THR A 456 -13.37 -11.77 12.08
CA THR A 456 -13.18 -10.34 11.84
C THR A 456 -14.43 -9.65 11.31
N LYS A 457 -15.49 -10.43 10.95
CA LYS A 457 -16.68 -9.89 10.28
C LYS A 457 -17.49 -8.95 11.17
N VAL A 458 -17.78 -9.36 12.39
CA VAL A 458 -18.58 -8.57 13.34
C VAL A 458 -17.69 -8.02 14.46
N VAL A 459 -16.97 -8.90 15.14
CA VAL A 459 -16.06 -8.58 16.25
C VAL A 459 -14.74 -9.30 16.04
N PHE A 460 -13.63 -8.61 16.24
CA PHE A 460 -12.30 -9.23 16.21
C PHE A 460 -12.16 -10.22 17.36
N ARG A 461 -12.43 -11.50 17.10
CA ARG A 461 -12.36 -12.57 18.09
C ARG A 461 -11.03 -13.31 17.98
N LYS A 462 -10.26 -13.31 19.06
CA LYS A 462 -8.93 -13.94 19.09
C LYS A 462 -8.94 -15.42 18.78
N ALA A 463 -7.85 -15.88 18.17
CA ALA A 463 -7.55 -17.29 18.01
C ALA A 463 -7.53 -18.02 19.38
N PRO A 464 -7.93 -19.30 19.43
CA PRO A 464 -8.01 -20.07 20.68
C PRO A 464 -6.72 -20.05 21.50
N ALA A 465 -5.55 -20.13 20.86
CA ALA A 465 -4.25 -20.09 21.52
C ALA A 465 -4.02 -18.82 22.36
N CYS A 466 -4.60 -17.69 21.94
CA CYS A 466 -4.46 -16.40 22.62
C CYS A 466 -5.75 -15.93 23.34
N ALA A 467 -6.81 -16.74 23.39
CA ALA A 467 -8.12 -16.33 23.89
C ALA A 467 -8.09 -15.77 25.33
N GLY A 468 -7.29 -16.37 26.22
CA GLY A 468 -7.15 -15.96 27.61
C GLY A 468 -6.25 -14.76 27.88
N ASN A 469 -5.60 -14.20 26.84
CA ASN A 469 -4.66 -13.10 27.01
C ASN A 469 -5.30 -11.75 26.64
N LEU A 470 -4.85 -10.67 27.26
CA LEU A 470 -5.14 -9.30 26.76
C LEU A 470 -4.35 -9.12 25.44
N PRO A 471 -4.99 -8.67 24.35
CA PRO A 471 -4.28 -8.41 23.11
C PRO A 471 -3.15 -7.41 23.33
N GLY A 472 -1.98 -7.67 22.74
CA GLY A 472 -0.81 -6.79 22.88
C GLY A 472 -0.11 -6.81 24.23
N ALA A 473 -0.46 -7.73 25.14
CA ALA A 473 0.22 -7.86 26.44
C ALA A 473 1.72 -8.18 26.23
N GLU A 474 2.59 -7.56 27.04
CA GLU A 474 4.04 -7.79 26.98
C GLU A 474 4.46 -9.24 27.28
N LYS A 475 3.68 -9.93 28.08
CA LYS A 475 3.92 -11.33 28.46
C LYS A 475 2.67 -12.17 28.21
N PRO A 476 2.50 -12.69 26.99
CA PRO A 476 1.43 -13.63 26.71
C PRO A 476 1.69 -14.99 27.41
N SER A 477 0.66 -15.83 27.50
CA SER A 477 0.81 -17.20 27.98
C SER A 477 1.72 -18.00 27.01
N ALA A 478 2.40 -19.05 27.50
CA ALA A 478 3.31 -19.85 26.70
C ALA A 478 2.69 -20.37 25.38
N GLY A 479 1.43 -20.83 25.41
CA GLY A 479 0.74 -21.27 24.19
C GLY A 479 0.43 -20.13 23.20
N CYS A 480 0.17 -18.92 23.68
CA CYS A 480 0.01 -17.76 22.82
C CYS A 480 1.37 -17.29 22.27
N GLU A 481 2.43 -17.31 23.07
CA GLU A 481 3.79 -16.97 22.64
C GLU A 481 4.28 -17.90 21.52
N GLU A 482 4.08 -19.21 21.66
CA GLU A 482 4.41 -20.21 20.64
C GLU A 482 3.59 -19.95 19.36
N PHE A 483 2.29 -19.66 19.47
CA PHE A 483 1.45 -19.32 18.32
C PHE A 483 1.95 -18.07 17.59
N LEU A 484 2.29 -17.01 18.32
CA LEU A 484 2.81 -15.76 17.73
C LEU A 484 4.19 -15.97 17.09
N ALA A 485 5.05 -16.79 17.67
CA ALA A 485 6.36 -17.12 17.09
C ALA A 485 6.23 -17.86 15.76
N ALA A 486 5.23 -18.72 15.61
CA ALA A 486 4.99 -19.52 14.41
C ALA A 486 4.23 -18.75 13.30
N ASN A 487 3.58 -17.61 13.61
CA ASN A 487 2.69 -16.91 12.70
C ASN A 487 3.04 -15.41 12.65
N GLU A 488 3.73 -15.01 11.58
CA GLU A 488 4.22 -13.64 11.43
C GLU A 488 3.07 -12.63 11.40
N ARG A 489 1.98 -12.93 10.66
CA ARG A 489 0.76 -12.10 10.65
C ARG A 489 0.20 -11.89 12.06
N ALA A 490 0.00 -12.95 12.81
CA ALA A 490 -0.50 -12.86 14.19
C ALA A 490 0.43 -12.03 15.10
N ARG A 491 1.75 -12.13 14.90
CA ARG A 491 2.73 -11.36 15.67
C ARG A 491 2.62 -9.86 15.38
N GLU A 492 2.48 -9.46 14.12
CA GLU A 492 2.27 -8.06 13.78
C GLU A 492 0.91 -7.55 14.28
N GLN A 493 -0.14 -8.34 14.20
CA GLN A 493 -1.44 -8.00 14.79
C GLN A 493 -1.37 -7.84 16.31
N TRP A 494 -0.63 -8.70 16.99
CA TRP A 494 -0.39 -8.59 18.43
C TRP A 494 0.35 -7.31 18.80
N LYS A 495 1.38 -6.96 18.04
CA LYS A 495 2.14 -5.70 18.20
C LYS A 495 1.21 -4.49 18.06
N LEU A 496 0.35 -4.46 17.04
CA LEU A 496 -0.63 -3.39 16.83
C LEU A 496 -1.55 -3.21 18.04
N GLU A 497 -2.05 -4.29 18.62
CA GLU A 497 -2.89 -4.21 19.82
C GLU A 497 -2.15 -3.63 21.04
N GLY A 498 -0.85 -3.91 21.14
CA GLY A 498 0.03 -3.30 22.16
C GLY A 498 0.17 -1.79 21.96
N GLU A 499 0.33 -1.34 20.71
CA GLU A 499 0.39 0.09 20.39
C GLU A 499 -0.96 0.79 20.66
N PHE A 500 -2.10 0.17 20.32
CA PHE A 500 -3.41 0.70 20.72
C PHE A 500 -3.56 0.83 22.23
N ALA A 501 -3.10 -0.16 23.00
CA ALA A 501 -3.18 -0.09 24.46
C ALA A 501 -2.33 1.07 25.03
N LYS A 502 -1.19 1.39 24.42
CA LYS A 502 -0.36 2.56 24.77
C LYS A 502 -1.05 3.87 24.37
N PHE A 503 -1.59 3.95 23.18
CA PHE A 503 -2.32 5.10 22.64
C PHE A 503 -3.54 5.43 23.51
N GLU A 504 -4.37 4.43 23.85
CA GLU A 504 -5.56 4.59 24.68
C GLU A 504 -5.26 4.99 26.14
N LYS A 505 -4.03 4.75 26.63
CA LYS A 505 -3.59 5.27 27.93
C LYS A 505 -3.25 6.76 27.88
N LYS A 506 -2.79 7.23 26.71
CA LYS A 506 -2.42 8.65 26.51
C LYS A 506 -3.68 9.53 26.39
N TYR A 507 -4.71 9.03 25.73
CA TYR A 507 -5.97 9.71 25.45
C TYR A 507 -7.13 9.05 26.21
#